data_03ef5bd0fda1f124b89b5e22a5b45178
#
_entry.id   03ef5bd0fda1f124b89b5e22a5b45178
#
_cell.length_a   1.000
_cell.length_b   1.000
_cell.length_c   1.000
_cell.angle_alpha   90.00
_cell.angle_beta   90.00
_cell.angle_gamma   90.00
#
_symmetry.space_group_name_H-M   'P 1'
#
loop_
_entity.id
_entity.type
_entity.pdbx_description
1 polymer ?
#
loop_
_entity_poly.entity_id
_entity_poly.type
_entity_poly.pdbx_seq_one_letter_code
_entity_poly.pdbx_strand_id
1 'polypeptide(L)'
;EIRPRDWSSDVCSSDLANITPIIGGNVKEIKVFHGDKVTKGQELVVLEHPDYIVLQENFAEIANNLEYLEQEYLRQKELFENNVGSGQEYQLAKSEFNTAKAKYEGLKSRLQMVHLSPEEVKDGKISSTISIVSPINGFVNDINIKVGTYVDSKDIIFEIADNNSIHADFMIYEKDVHLLKEGQKVHFTVSNRPEEELTGTVFAIGKEFEASSRALHIHAKITDKTSNLISGMYISGHLHTDEKYTRTLPNDAIVTEGTKSFIFILDNEAIGEHGRDESEQAGHDEDDKSQLDEENHKGHAHGDNDDNDGEENIMAFRMIEVITGLKDDGYTEIHLINSLPENTQVVMNAAYYLLADMKKEETEHEH
;
A
#
# COMPACT_ATOMS: atom_id res chain seq x y z
N GLU A 1 -6.02 -0.49 17.64
CA GLU A 1 -5.55 0.28 16.46
C GLU A 1 -4.38 1.14 16.87
N ILE A 2 -3.24 0.91 16.24
CA ILE A 2 -2.16 1.87 16.32
C ILE A 2 -2.54 2.93 15.32
N ARG A 3 -2.81 4.15 15.80
CA ARG A 3 -2.97 5.27 14.89
C ARG A 3 -1.77 5.32 13.97
N PRO A 4 -2.00 5.37 12.66
CA PRO A 4 -0.99 5.75 11.74
C PRO A 4 -0.61 7.20 12.08
N ARG A 5 0.60 7.38 12.54
CA ARG A 5 1.27 8.61 12.15
C ARG A 5 1.42 8.48 10.65
N ASP A 6 1.07 9.52 9.92
CA ASP A 6 1.18 9.60 8.48
C ASP A 6 2.47 8.92 8.02
N TRP A 7 2.37 7.65 7.68
CA TRP A 7 3.45 6.93 7.05
C TRP A 7 3.39 7.37 5.60
N SER A 8 4.28 8.27 5.22
CA SER A 8 4.49 8.59 3.83
C SER A 8 5.09 7.38 3.17
N SER A 9 4.38 6.81 2.25
CA SER A 9 4.73 5.58 1.56
C SER A 9 4.42 5.76 0.10
N ASP A 10 5.05 4.95 -0.73
CA ASP A 10 4.88 5.04 -2.17
C ASP A 10 4.22 3.75 -2.68
N VAL A 11 3.40 3.90 -3.72
CA VAL A 11 3.02 2.76 -4.54
C VAL A 11 4.25 2.34 -5.32
N CYS A 12 4.80 1.19 -5.03
CA CYS A 12 5.98 0.69 -5.70
C CYS A 12 5.60 -0.34 -6.77
N SER A 13 6.26 -0.26 -7.92
CA SER A 13 6.30 -1.34 -8.90
C SER A 13 7.56 -2.17 -8.60
N SER A 14 7.41 -3.43 -8.27
CA SER A 14 8.55 -4.31 -7.95
C SER A 14 9.43 -4.60 -9.15
N ASP A 15 8.94 -4.44 -10.37
CA ASP A 15 9.61 -4.86 -11.59
C ASP A 15 9.84 -3.68 -12.55
N LEU A 16 10.85 -2.85 -12.21
CA LEU A 16 11.48 -1.96 -13.18
C LEU A 16 12.51 -2.74 -13.98
N ALA A 17 12.30 -2.89 -15.28
CA ALA A 17 13.29 -3.46 -16.18
C ALA A 17 14.10 -2.34 -16.81
N ASN A 18 15.39 -2.27 -16.48
CA ASN A 18 16.36 -1.44 -17.16
C ASN A 18 16.84 -2.18 -18.42
N ILE A 19 16.61 -1.58 -19.58
CA ILE A 19 16.99 -2.14 -20.88
C ILE A 19 18.33 -1.56 -21.28
N THR A 20 19.31 -2.46 -21.50
CA THR A 20 20.64 -2.13 -22.00
C THR A 20 20.91 -2.96 -23.27
N PRO A 21 21.64 -2.44 -24.25
CA PRO A 21 22.04 -3.23 -25.41
C PRO A 21 23.14 -4.24 -25.04
N ILE A 22 23.11 -5.44 -25.62
CA ILE A 22 24.17 -6.44 -25.43
C ILE A 22 25.41 -6.04 -26.22
N ILE A 23 25.22 -5.54 -27.43
CA ILE A 23 26.25 -4.95 -28.28
C ILE A 23 25.79 -3.54 -28.63
N GLY A 24 26.67 -2.55 -28.42
CA GLY A 24 26.38 -1.15 -28.71
C GLY A 24 26.14 -0.86 -30.19
N GLY A 25 25.61 0.33 -30.47
CA GLY A 25 25.37 0.76 -31.84
C GLY A 25 24.74 2.17 -31.90
N ASN A 26 24.62 2.69 -33.13
CA ASN A 26 23.90 3.93 -33.36
C ASN A 26 22.39 3.70 -33.36
N VAL A 27 21.64 4.57 -32.66
CA VAL A 27 20.19 4.53 -32.66
C VAL A 27 19.67 4.96 -34.03
N LYS A 28 19.10 4.04 -34.78
CA LYS A 28 18.52 4.28 -36.11
C LYS A 28 17.07 4.74 -36.03
N GLU A 29 16.28 4.08 -35.21
CA GLU A 29 14.83 4.33 -35.08
C GLU A 29 14.37 3.96 -33.67
N ILE A 30 13.54 4.79 -33.04
CA ILE A 30 12.84 4.52 -31.79
C ILE A 30 11.39 4.24 -32.13
N LYS A 31 10.83 3.10 -31.70
CA LYS A 31 9.49 2.62 -32.06
C LYS A 31 8.43 2.84 -30.99
N VAL A 32 8.79 3.42 -29.87
CA VAL A 32 7.92 3.61 -28.71
C VAL A 32 8.08 5.02 -28.14
N PHE A 33 7.04 5.49 -27.41
CA PHE A 33 7.01 6.76 -26.72
C PHE A 33 6.86 6.55 -25.21
N HIS A 34 7.15 7.59 -24.42
CA HIS A 34 6.87 7.61 -22.98
C HIS A 34 5.38 7.32 -22.73
N GLY A 35 5.10 6.41 -21.83
CA GLY A 35 3.75 5.99 -21.47
C GLY A 35 3.14 4.91 -22.35
N ASP A 36 3.81 4.50 -23.42
CA ASP A 36 3.31 3.43 -24.28
C ASP A 36 3.27 2.09 -23.55
N LYS A 37 2.19 1.35 -23.76
CA LYS A 37 2.08 -0.03 -23.29
C LYS A 37 2.85 -0.95 -24.23
N VAL A 38 3.75 -1.75 -23.68
CA VAL A 38 4.57 -2.71 -24.43
C VAL A 38 4.35 -4.13 -23.93
N THR A 39 4.52 -5.08 -24.83
CA THR A 39 4.45 -6.51 -24.53
C THR A 39 5.84 -7.14 -24.63
N LYS A 40 6.06 -8.22 -23.88
CA LYS A 40 7.30 -9.00 -23.96
C LYS A 40 7.58 -9.41 -25.41
N GLY A 41 8.80 -9.10 -25.89
CA GLY A 41 9.22 -9.36 -27.27
C GLY A 41 8.88 -8.24 -28.25
N GLN A 42 8.18 -7.20 -27.84
CA GLN A 42 7.91 -6.04 -28.70
C GLN A 42 9.17 -5.22 -28.94
N GLU A 43 9.40 -4.83 -30.19
CA GLU A 43 10.54 -3.99 -30.57
C GLU A 43 10.41 -2.57 -30.01
N LEU A 44 11.49 -2.10 -29.36
CA LEU A 44 11.57 -0.78 -28.74
C LEU A 44 12.40 0.19 -29.59
N VAL A 45 13.57 -0.28 -30.06
CA VAL A 45 14.54 0.50 -30.81
C VAL A 45 15.28 -0.38 -31.79
N VAL A 46 15.68 0.20 -32.90
CA VAL A 46 16.57 -0.40 -33.89
C VAL A 46 17.94 0.25 -33.78
N LEU A 47 18.96 -0.56 -33.56
CA LEU A 47 20.36 -0.12 -33.53
C LEU A 47 21.07 -0.57 -34.82
N GLU A 48 22.09 0.19 -35.25
CA GLU A 48 22.92 -0.07 -36.41
C GLU A 48 24.40 -0.02 -36.03
N HIS A 49 25.13 -1.10 -36.39
CA HIS A 49 26.59 -1.18 -36.14
C HIS A 49 27.26 -2.15 -37.13
N PRO A 50 28.52 -1.84 -37.62
CA PRO A 50 29.25 -2.74 -38.46
C PRO A 50 29.54 -4.10 -37.84
N ASP A 51 29.73 -4.17 -36.53
CA ASP A 51 30.04 -5.44 -35.82
C ASP A 51 28.91 -6.48 -35.93
N TYR A 52 27.67 -6.03 -36.17
CA TYR A 52 26.57 -6.95 -36.42
C TYR A 52 26.75 -7.71 -37.71
N ILE A 53 27.34 -7.07 -38.74
CA ILE A 53 27.69 -7.70 -40.02
C ILE A 53 28.83 -8.72 -39.80
N VAL A 54 29.90 -8.29 -39.09
CA VAL A 54 31.07 -9.15 -38.81
C VAL A 54 30.67 -10.40 -38.03
N LEU A 55 29.75 -10.28 -37.05
CA LEU A 55 29.24 -11.41 -36.29
C LEU A 55 28.53 -12.44 -37.20
N GLN A 56 27.72 -11.97 -38.15
CA GLN A 56 26.98 -12.79 -39.09
C GLN A 56 27.89 -13.42 -40.12
N GLU A 57 28.91 -12.71 -40.65
CA GLU A 57 29.91 -13.23 -41.57
C GLU A 57 30.71 -14.37 -40.92
N ASN A 58 31.19 -14.18 -39.68
CA ASN A 58 31.90 -15.23 -38.94
C ASN A 58 31.05 -16.48 -38.71
N PHE A 59 29.75 -16.31 -38.44
CA PHE A 59 28.84 -17.43 -38.28
C PHE A 59 28.59 -18.15 -39.60
N ALA A 60 28.38 -17.45 -40.72
CA ALA A 60 28.17 -18.05 -42.02
C ALA A 60 29.40 -18.83 -42.49
N GLU A 61 30.61 -18.29 -42.25
CA GLU A 61 31.88 -18.99 -42.56
C GLU A 61 31.98 -20.31 -41.79
N ILE A 62 31.78 -20.29 -40.46
CA ILE A 62 31.93 -21.53 -39.68
C ILE A 62 30.81 -22.52 -39.94
N ALA A 63 29.59 -22.06 -40.27
CA ALA A 63 28.47 -22.94 -40.63
C ALA A 63 28.77 -23.73 -41.89
N ASN A 64 29.30 -23.08 -42.91
CA ASN A 64 29.68 -23.72 -44.16
C ASN A 64 30.87 -24.68 -43.95
N ASN A 65 31.89 -24.30 -43.16
CA ASN A 65 33.03 -25.13 -42.86
C ASN A 65 32.68 -26.36 -42.02
N LEU A 66 31.74 -26.24 -41.10
CA LEU A 66 31.29 -27.32 -40.23
C LEU A 66 30.70 -28.48 -41.02
N GLU A 67 29.89 -28.18 -42.04
CA GLU A 67 29.30 -29.21 -42.90
C GLU A 67 30.39 -30.04 -43.63
N TYR A 68 31.43 -29.37 -44.16
CA TYR A 68 32.56 -30.05 -44.76
C TYR A 68 33.33 -30.92 -43.75
N LEU A 69 33.65 -30.39 -42.57
CA LEU A 69 34.39 -31.11 -41.53
C LEU A 69 33.60 -32.28 -40.96
N GLU A 70 32.29 -32.21 -40.91
CA GLU A 70 31.43 -33.32 -40.50
C GLU A 70 31.53 -34.49 -41.50
N GLN A 71 31.46 -34.19 -42.80
CA GLN A 71 31.58 -35.17 -43.85
C GLN A 71 32.96 -35.82 -43.80
N GLU A 72 34.01 -35.02 -43.58
CA GLU A 72 35.42 -35.57 -43.51
C GLU A 72 35.58 -36.44 -42.27
N TYR A 73 35.04 -35.99 -41.08
CA TYR A 73 35.07 -36.82 -39.89
C TYR A 73 34.37 -38.17 -40.09
N LEU A 74 33.17 -38.16 -40.68
CA LEU A 74 32.41 -39.39 -40.96
C LEU A 74 33.15 -40.30 -41.90
N ARG A 75 33.77 -39.78 -42.97
CA ARG A 75 34.58 -40.53 -43.90
C ARG A 75 35.78 -41.16 -43.20
N GLN A 76 36.57 -40.44 -42.47
CA GLN A 76 37.73 -40.93 -41.74
C GLN A 76 37.36 -41.94 -40.67
N LYS A 77 36.22 -41.78 -40.02
CA LYS A 77 35.68 -42.73 -39.05
C LYS A 77 35.37 -44.09 -39.74
N GLU A 78 34.68 -44.07 -40.86
CA GLU A 78 34.34 -45.30 -41.63
C GLU A 78 35.60 -46.03 -42.12
N LEU A 79 36.60 -45.31 -42.66
CA LEU A 79 37.87 -45.89 -43.10
C LEU A 79 38.63 -46.52 -41.91
N PHE A 80 38.66 -45.90 -40.78
CA PHE A 80 39.33 -46.42 -39.58
C PHE A 80 38.59 -47.65 -39.00
N GLU A 81 37.28 -47.66 -38.93
CA GLU A 81 36.48 -48.81 -38.48
C GLU A 81 36.64 -50.02 -39.38
N ASN A 82 36.85 -49.80 -40.69
CA ASN A 82 37.11 -50.85 -41.65
C ASN A 82 38.60 -51.28 -41.76
N ASN A 83 39.47 -50.77 -40.85
CA ASN A 83 40.92 -51.04 -40.82
C ASN A 83 41.70 -50.66 -42.14
N VAL A 84 41.17 -49.66 -42.89
CA VAL A 84 41.80 -49.16 -44.14
C VAL A 84 42.45 -47.79 -43.90
N GLY A 85 41.97 -47.01 -42.92
CA GLY A 85 42.43 -45.66 -42.60
C GLY A 85 43.43 -45.57 -41.46
N SER A 86 44.16 -44.44 -41.41
CA SER A 86 45.10 -44.14 -40.34
C SER A 86 44.33 -43.65 -39.08
N GLY A 87 44.68 -44.21 -37.90
CA GLY A 87 44.15 -43.74 -36.64
C GLY A 87 44.50 -42.26 -36.36
N GLN A 88 45.63 -41.77 -36.87
CA GLN A 88 46.03 -40.37 -36.76
C GLN A 88 45.11 -39.43 -37.55
N GLU A 89 44.77 -39.79 -38.80
CA GLU A 89 43.85 -39.01 -39.65
C GLU A 89 42.43 -38.93 -39.03
N TYR A 90 41.94 -40.09 -38.53
CA TYR A 90 40.68 -40.10 -37.79
C TYR A 90 40.68 -39.17 -36.59
N GLN A 91 41.76 -39.21 -35.76
CA GLN A 91 41.82 -38.31 -34.56
C GLN A 91 41.94 -36.85 -34.97
N LEU A 92 42.65 -36.53 -36.05
CA LEU A 92 42.75 -35.16 -36.57
C LEU A 92 41.39 -34.67 -37.05
N ALA A 93 40.73 -35.43 -37.95
CA ALA A 93 39.38 -35.03 -38.42
C ALA A 93 38.34 -34.85 -37.29
N LYS A 94 38.40 -35.75 -36.30
CA LYS A 94 37.57 -35.66 -35.11
C LYS A 94 37.84 -34.38 -34.31
N SER A 95 39.10 -34.01 -34.12
CA SER A 95 39.50 -32.79 -33.40
C SER A 95 39.06 -31.53 -34.14
N GLU A 96 39.24 -31.47 -35.46
CA GLU A 96 38.84 -30.33 -36.29
C GLU A 96 37.33 -30.16 -36.32
N PHE A 97 36.56 -31.24 -36.48
CA PHE A 97 35.13 -31.24 -36.44
C PHE A 97 34.60 -30.72 -35.06
N ASN A 98 35.14 -31.26 -33.95
CA ASN A 98 34.70 -30.84 -32.62
C ASN A 98 35.02 -29.36 -32.35
N THR A 99 36.18 -28.87 -32.83
CA THR A 99 36.57 -27.46 -32.69
C THR A 99 35.63 -26.55 -33.48
N ALA A 100 35.31 -26.90 -34.72
CA ALA A 100 34.40 -26.15 -35.57
C ALA A 100 32.98 -26.15 -34.98
N LYS A 101 32.53 -27.29 -34.47
CA LYS A 101 31.22 -27.45 -33.82
C LYS A 101 31.11 -26.52 -32.59
N ALA A 102 32.15 -26.48 -31.73
CA ALA A 102 32.16 -25.58 -30.58
C ALA A 102 32.10 -24.10 -30.98
N LYS A 103 32.85 -23.71 -32.02
CA LYS A 103 32.79 -22.34 -32.56
C LYS A 103 31.40 -22.00 -33.13
N TYR A 104 30.81 -22.92 -33.89
CA TYR A 104 29.47 -22.79 -34.45
C TYR A 104 28.42 -22.56 -33.38
N GLU A 105 28.38 -23.40 -32.33
CA GLU A 105 27.42 -23.26 -31.24
C GLU A 105 27.63 -21.94 -30.46
N GLY A 106 28.89 -21.53 -30.27
CA GLY A 106 29.20 -20.26 -29.64
C GLY A 106 28.71 -19.04 -30.42
N LEU A 107 28.93 -19.02 -31.76
CA LEU A 107 28.47 -17.93 -32.62
C LEU A 107 26.96 -17.95 -32.79
N LYS A 108 26.34 -19.14 -32.89
CA LYS A 108 24.88 -19.30 -32.88
C LYS A 108 24.24 -18.66 -31.64
N SER A 109 24.78 -18.96 -30.46
CA SER A 109 24.31 -18.37 -29.22
C SER A 109 24.44 -16.85 -29.21
N ARG A 110 25.54 -16.29 -29.72
CA ARG A 110 25.73 -14.84 -29.83
C ARG A 110 24.71 -14.16 -30.74
N LEU A 111 24.39 -14.79 -31.91
CA LEU A 111 23.33 -14.28 -32.79
C LEU A 111 21.98 -14.29 -32.13
N GLN A 112 21.64 -15.37 -31.43
CA GLN A 112 20.37 -15.48 -30.69
C GLN A 112 20.23 -14.43 -29.56
N MET A 113 21.34 -14.14 -28.86
CA MET A 113 21.35 -13.10 -27.81
C MET A 113 21.00 -11.70 -28.35
N VAL A 114 21.38 -11.40 -29.61
CA VAL A 114 21.06 -10.13 -30.26
C VAL A 114 19.82 -10.20 -31.16
N HIS A 115 19.03 -11.25 -31.01
CA HIS A 115 17.77 -11.50 -31.74
C HIS A 115 17.97 -11.62 -33.27
N LEU A 116 19.14 -12.05 -33.73
CA LEU A 116 19.37 -12.41 -35.13
C LEU A 116 19.11 -13.91 -35.35
N SER A 117 18.42 -14.23 -36.46
CA SER A 117 18.13 -15.64 -36.84
C SER A 117 19.34 -16.29 -37.45
N PRO A 118 19.92 -17.36 -36.85
CA PRO A 118 21.02 -18.10 -37.46
C PRO A 118 20.64 -18.74 -38.81
N GLU A 119 19.37 -19.11 -39.00
CA GLU A 119 18.87 -19.72 -40.24
C GLU A 119 18.87 -18.69 -41.37
N GLU A 120 18.41 -17.44 -41.11
CA GLU A 120 18.45 -16.39 -42.12
C GLU A 120 19.87 -16.03 -42.53
N VAL A 121 20.80 -16.01 -41.57
CA VAL A 121 22.23 -15.77 -41.85
C VAL A 121 22.82 -16.86 -42.72
N LYS A 122 22.48 -18.15 -42.49
CA LYS A 122 22.90 -19.27 -43.36
C LYS A 122 22.37 -19.12 -44.79
N ASP A 123 21.14 -18.55 -44.92
CA ASP A 123 20.54 -18.28 -46.23
C ASP A 123 21.14 -17.04 -46.93
N GLY A 124 22.17 -16.40 -46.32
CA GLY A 124 22.86 -15.25 -46.86
C GLY A 124 22.19 -13.89 -46.60
N LYS A 125 21.20 -13.86 -45.73
CA LYS A 125 20.56 -12.60 -45.32
C LYS A 125 21.37 -11.98 -44.19
N ILE A 126 22.15 -10.95 -44.50
CA ILE A 126 22.95 -10.21 -43.54
C ILE A 126 22.33 -8.84 -43.28
N SER A 127 22.16 -8.50 -42.01
CA SER A 127 21.60 -7.22 -41.58
C SER A 127 22.62 -6.36 -40.86
N SER A 128 22.65 -5.04 -41.16
CA SER A 128 23.44 -4.05 -40.41
C SER A 128 22.75 -3.62 -39.13
N THR A 129 21.55 -4.07 -38.87
CA THR A 129 20.71 -3.62 -37.76
C THR A 129 20.25 -4.76 -36.89
N ILE A 130 20.05 -4.45 -35.60
CA ILE A 130 19.39 -5.32 -34.62
C ILE A 130 18.23 -4.58 -33.96
N SER A 131 17.22 -5.32 -33.49
CA SER A 131 16.13 -4.79 -32.72
C SER A 131 16.30 -5.13 -31.22
N ILE A 132 16.26 -4.13 -30.35
CA ILE A 132 16.15 -4.35 -28.92
C ILE A 132 14.67 -4.47 -28.58
N VAL A 133 14.34 -5.52 -27.84
CA VAL A 133 12.94 -5.86 -27.48
C VAL A 133 12.69 -5.75 -25.99
N SER A 134 11.44 -5.56 -25.61
CA SER A 134 11.05 -5.58 -24.20
C SER A 134 11.15 -6.98 -23.60
N PRO A 135 11.82 -7.17 -22.44
CA PRO A 135 11.88 -8.46 -21.76
C PRO A 135 10.60 -8.78 -20.96
N ILE A 136 9.77 -7.75 -20.66
CA ILE A 136 8.55 -7.84 -19.85
C ILE A 136 7.36 -7.17 -20.55
N ASN A 137 6.17 -7.44 -20.04
CA ASN A 137 4.99 -6.61 -20.35
C ASN A 137 4.98 -5.43 -19.38
N GLY A 138 4.65 -4.24 -19.86
CA GLY A 138 4.66 -3.06 -19.00
C GLY A 138 4.38 -1.77 -19.75
N PHE A 139 4.81 -0.67 -19.17
CA PHE A 139 4.74 0.67 -19.74
C PHE A 139 6.11 1.29 -19.79
N VAL A 140 6.40 2.01 -20.89
CA VAL A 140 7.66 2.74 -21.06
C VAL A 140 7.68 3.91 -20.06
N ASN A 141 8.52 3.81 -19.03
CA ASN A 141 8.65 4.82 -17.99
C ASN A 141 9.64 5.93 -18.41
N ASP A 142 10.78 5.53 -18.99
CA ASP A 142 11.77 6.50 -19.46
C ASP A 142 12.46 6.06 -20.75
N ILE A 143 12.89 7.04 -21.55
CA ILE A 143 13.63 6.87 -22.80
C ILE A 143 14.88 7.75 -22.77
N ASN A 144 16.04 7.13 -22.52
CA ASN A 144 17.30 7.83 -22.30
C ASN A 144 18.14 8.01 -23.57
N ILE A 145 17.53 7.85 -24.73
CA ILE A 145 18.21 7.86 -26.04
C ILE A 145 17.55 8.80 -27.04
N LYS A 146 18.31 9.17 -28.05
CA LYS A 146 17.82 9.94 -29.21
C LYS A 146 18.31 9.30 -30.50
N VAL A 147 17.53 9.42 -31.58
CA VAL A 147 17.93 8.96 -32.90
C VAL A 147 19.26 9.61 -33.30
N GLY A 148 20.20 8.81 -33.79
CA GLY A 148 21.52 9.22 -34.19
C GLY A 148 22.59 9.19 -33.08
N THR A 149 22.22 8.95 -31.80
CA THR A 149 23.22 8.77 -30.74
C THR A 149 23.79 7.35 -30.75
N TYR A 150 25.06 7.22 -30.37
CA TYR A 150 25.68 5.93 -30.10
C TYR A 150 25.39 5.52 -28.67
N VAL A 151 25.04 4.26 -28.44
CA VAL A 151 24.81 3.65 -27.12
C VAL A 151 25.74 2.45 -26.92
N ASP A 152 26.23 2.30 -25.70
CA ASP A 152 27.10 1.17 -25.32
C ASP A 152 26.32 0.17 -24.42
N SER A 153 26.90 -1.01 -24.19
CA SER A 153 26.33 -2.09 -23.37
C SER A 153 26.07 -1.70 -21.90
N LYS A 154 26.62 -0.57 -21.44
CA LYS A 154 26.43 -0.03 -20.08
C LYS A 154 25.32 0.98 -19.97
N ASP A 155 24.84 1.49 -21.10
CA ASP A 155 23.85 2.57 -21.13
C ASP A 155 22.44 2.00 -20.92
N ILE A 156 21.71 2.53 -19.95
CA ILE A 156 20.29 2.26 -19.80
C ILE A 156 19.54 3.06 -20.85
N ILE A 157 18.98 2.35 -21.85
CA ILE A 157 18.31 2.97 -23.00
C ILE A 157 16.82 3.17 -22.77
N PHE A 158 16.17 2.25 -22.04
CA PHE A 158 14.76 2.35 -21.62
C PHE A 158 14.61 1.86 -20.18
N GLU A 159 13.60 2.41 -19.52
CA GLU A 159 13.04 1.89 -18.27
C GLU A 159 11.60 1.45 -18.53
N ILE A 160 11.27 0.21 -18.24
CA ILE A 160 9.93 -0.35 -18.39
C ILE A 160 9.41 -0.77 -17.03
N ALA A 161 8.23 -0.24 -16.65
CA ALA A 161 7.55 -0.56 -15.40
C ALA A 161 6.45 -1.61 -15.65
N ASP A 162 6.45 -2.71 -14.88
CA ASP A 162 5.34 -3.66 -14.88
C ASP A 162 4.27 -3.19 -13.89
N ASN A 163 3.16 -2.66 -14.41
CA ASN A 163 2.04 -2.22 -13.59
C ASN A 163 1.12 -3.38 -13.12
N ASN A 164 1.38 -4.62 -13.53
CA ASN A 164 0.59 -5.77 -13.03
C ASN A 164 1.03 -6.22 -11.63
N SER A 165 2.21 -5.80 -11.19
CA SER A 165 2.82 -6.17 -9.91
C SER A 165 2.85 -5.00 -8.91
N ILE A 166 1.95 -4.01 -9.09
CA ILE A 166 1.87 -2.87 -8.17
C ILE A 166 1.52 -3.36 -6.77
N HIS A 167 2.29 -2.93 -5.80
CA HIS A 167 2.06 -3.15 -4.38
C HIS A 167 2.29 -1.86 -3.60
N ALA A 168 1.72 -1.80 -2.41
CA ALA A 168 1.92 -0.69 -1.50
C ALA A 168 3.18 -0.94 -0.66
N ASP A 169 4.10 0.01 -0.64
CA ASP A 169 5.31 -0.01 0.18
C ASP A 169 5.16 1.00 1.33
N PHE A 170 5.21 0.54 2.57
CA PHE A 170 5.07 1.38 3.75
C PHE A 170 6.35 1.38 4.57
N MET A 171 6.73 2.55 5.06
CA MET A 171 7.85 2.74 5.96
C MET A 171 7.39 2.71 7.41
N ILE A 172 7.82 1.72 8.17
CA ILE A 172 7.47 1.54 9.58
C ILE A 172 8.67 1.88 10.45
N TYR A 173 8.48 2.78 11.41
CA TYR A 173 9.55 3.17 12.32
C TYR A 173 9.91 2.06 13.33
N GLU A 174 11.18 2.01 13.72
CA GLU A 174 11.77 1.00 14.61
C GLU A 174 10.92 0.67 15.86
N LYS A 175 10.29 1.69 16.47
CA LYS A 175 9.47 1.52 17.68
C LYS A 175 8.23 0.63 17.48
N ASP A 176 7.68 0.56 16.23
CA ASP A 176 6.44 -0.12 15.89
C ASP A 176 6.68 -1.49 15.21
N VAL A 177 7.95 -1.81 14.89
CA VAL A 177 8.33 -3.03 14.15
C VAL A 177 7.94 -4.33 14.89
N HIS A 178 7.93 -4.32 16.21
CA HIS A 178 7.58 -5.49 17.01
C HIS A 178 6.11 -5.94 16.86
N LEU A 179 5.27 -5.09 16.28
CA LEU A 179 3.84 -5.32 16.03
C LEU A 179 3.57 -5.90 14.64
N LEU A 180 4.59 -5.95 13.78
CA LEU A 180 4.46 -6.38 12.39
C LEU A 180 4.42 -7.89 12.27
N LYS A 181 3.48 -8.37 11.46
CA LYS A 181 3.36 -9.77 11.05
C LYS A 181 2.94 -9.85 9.59
N GLU A 182 3.47 -10.83 8.86
CA GLU A 182 2.96 -11.16 7.54
C GLU A 182 1.49 -11.59 7.64
N GLY A 183 0.69 -11.24 6.65
CA GLY A 183 -0.74 -11.52 6.61
C GLY A 183 -1.64 -10.45 7.26
N GLN A 184 -1.06 -9.41 7.88
CA GLN A 184 -1.85 -8.30 8.43
C GLN A 184 -2.53 -7.50 7.32
N LYS A 185 -3.73 -6.99 7.62
CA LYS A 185 -4.46 -6.08 6.72
C LYS A 185 -3.97 -4.66 6.91
N VAL A 186 -3.85 -3.96 5.80
CA VAL A 186 -3.53 -2.54 5.73
C VAL A 186 -4.67 -1.83 5.03
N HIS A 187 -5.15 -0.74 5.61
CA HIS A 187 -6.06 0.20 4.97
C HIS A 187 -5.27 1.45 4.63
N PHE A 188 -5.43 1.94 3.42
CA PHE A 188 -4.68 3.10 2.96
C PHE A 188 -5.45 3.91 1.93
N THR A 189 -5.11 5.18 1.83
CA THR A 189 -5.65 6.10 0.83
C THR A 189 -4.52 6.62 -0.04
N VAL A 190 -4.83 6.99 -1.27
CA VAL A 190 -3.89 7.65 -2.17
C VAL A 190 -4.07 9.17 -2.02
N SER A 191 -2.98 9.90 -1.91
CA SER A 191 -3.02 11.35 -1.60
C SER A 191 -3.87 12.19 -2.56
N ASN A 192 -4.03 11.75 -3.81
CA ASN A 192 -4.90 12.41 -4.80
C ASN A 192 -6.36 11.97 -4.74
N ARG A 193 -6.71 10.98 -3.90
CA ARG A 193 -8.08 10.45 -3.67
C ARG A 193 -8.27 10.05 -2.20
N PRO A 194 -8.27 11.01 -1.28
CA PRO A 194 -8.35 10.71 0.15
C PRO A 194 -9.69 10.10 0.59
N GLU A 195 -10.72 10.19 -0.24
CA GLU A 195 -12.04 9.61 0.03
C GLU A 195 -12.15 8.12 -0.37
N GLU A 196 -11.18 7.60 -1.14
CA GLU A 196 -11.16 6.21 -1.60
C GLU A 196 -10.20 5.40 -0.73
N GLU A 197 -10.75 4.65 0.21
CA GLU A 197 -9.96 3.74 1.03
C GLU A 197 -9.71 2.43 0.29
N LEU A 198 -8.44 2.03 0.24
CA LEU A 198 -7.98 0.80 -0.38
C LEU A 198 -7.50 -0.18 0.69
N THR A 199 -7.60 -1.46 0.40
CA THR A 199 -7.12 -2.51 1.28
C THR A 199 -5.97 -3.29 0.68
N GLY A 200 -5.04 -3.67 1.54
CA GLY A 200 -3.92 -4.52 1.20
C GLY A 200 -3.67 -5.59 2.25
N THR A 201 -2.81 -6.55 1.91
CA THR A 201 -2.34 -7.56 2.84
C THR A 201 -0.82 -7.59 2.82
N VAL A 202 -0.18 -7.44 3.97
CA VAL A 202 1.27 -7.52 4.13
C VAL A 202 1.76 -8.90 3.69
N PHE A 203 2.64 -8.96 2.70
CA PHE A 203 3.22 -10.21 2.22
C PHE A 203 4.73 -10.33 2.46
N ALA A 204 5.41 -9.18 2.68
CA ALA A 204 6.83 -9.18 2.99
C ALA A 204 7.17 -8.05 3.98
N ILE A 205 8.08 -8.36 4.88
CA ILE A 205 8.62 -7.42 5.87
C ILE A 205 10.13 -7.38 5.67
N GLY A 206 10.67 -6.19 5.39
CA GLY A 206 12.11 -5.94 5.25
C GLY A 206 12.89 -6.46 6.47
N LYS A 207 14.18 -6.69 6.29
CA LYS A 207 15.07 -7.17 7.37
C LYS A 207 16.19 -6.18 7.67
N GLU A 208 16.15 -5.03 7.02
CA GLU A 208 17.16 -3.99 7.18
C GLU A 208 16.47 -2.63 7.34
N PHE A 209 16.97 -1.84 8.28
CA PHE A 209 16.50 -0.47 8.47
C PHE A 209 17.20 0.46 7.49
N GLU A 210 16.44 1.32 6.85
CA GLU A 210 17.01 2.41 6.08
C GLU A 210 17.78 3.37 7.00
N ALA A 211 19.06 3.62 6.69
CA ALA A 211 19.93 4.38 7.56
C ALA A 211 19.51 5.84 7.78
N SER A 212 18.83 6.45 6.80
CA SER A 212 18.39 7.84 6.83
C SER A 212 17.15 8.07 7.69
N SER A 213 16.15 7.20 7.59
CA SER A 213 14.84 7.33 8.21
C SER A 213 14.66 6.47 9.47
N ARG A 214 15.53 5.49 9.69
CA ARG A 214 15.37 4.39 10.67
C ARG A 214 14.03 3.70 10.54
N ALA A 215 13.54 3.58 9.33
CA ALA A 215 12.32 2.89 9.01
C ALA A 215 12.61 1.54 8.35
N LEU A 216 11.69 0.61 8.51
CA LEU A 216 11.67 -0.68 7.87
C LEU A 216 10.60 -0.68 6.77
N HIS A 217 10.93 -1.19 5.59
CA HIS A 217 9.97 -1.34 4.51
C HIS A 217 9.09 -2.56 4.71
N ILE A 218 7.78 -2.40 4.54
CA ILE A 218 6.83 -3.50 4.45
C ILE A 218 6.07 -3.41 3.13
N HIS A 219 5.90 -4.53 2.49
CA HIS A 219 5.21 -4.61 1.21
C HIS A 219 3.84 -5.25 1.39
N ALA A 220 2.79 -4.55 0.95
CA ALA A 220 1.43 -5.03 1.02
C ALA A 220 0.83 -5.21 -0.38
N LYS A 221 0.30 -6.40 -0.64
CA LYS A 221 -0.40 -6.70 -1.89
C LYS A 221 -1.76 -6.05 -1.86
N ILE A 222 -2.05 -5.21 -2.84
CA ILE A 222 -3.34 -4.52 -2.98
C ILE A 222 -4.40 -5.53 -3.38
N THR A 223 -5.48 -5.60 -2.62
CA THR A 223 -6.58 -6.55 -2.83
C THR A 223 -7.68 -5.99 -3.72
N ASP A 224 -7.85 -4.67 -3.70
CA ASP A 224 -8.86 -3.98 -4.49
C ASP A 224 -8.43 -3.86 -5.96
N LYS A 225 -9.37 -4.12 -6.87
CA LYS A 225 -9.14 -3.97 -8.31
C LYS A 225 -9.23 -2.49 -8.71
N THR A 226 -8.27 -1.70 -8.31
CA THR A 226 -8.18 -0.30 -8.73
C THR A 226 -7.34 -0.19 -9.98
N SER A 227 -7.97 0.18 -11.08
CA SER A 227 -7.36 0.21 -12.42
C SER A 227 -6.44 1.41 -12.69
N ASN A 228 -6.21 2.29 -11.71
CA ASN A 228 -5.56 3.59 -11.95
C ASN A 228 -4.44 3.93 -10.96
N LEU A 229 -3.84 2.94 -10.31
CA LEU A 229 -2.65 3.16 -9.51
C LEU A 229 -1.43 3.23 -10.42
N ILE A 230 -0.57 4.19 -10.16
CA ILE A 230 0.69 4.41 -10.88
C ILE A 230 1.82 4.33 -9.85
N SER A 231 2.93 3.69 -10.22
CA SER A 231 4.14 3.66 -9.40
C SER A 231 4.60 5.09 -9.04
N GLY A 232 5.02 5.29 -7.80
CA GLY A 232 5.42 6.60 -7.27
C GLY A 232 4.27 7.47 -6.74
N MET A 233 3.03 6.96 -6.69
CA MET A 233 1.95 7.67 -6.00
C MET A 233 2.13 7.60 -4.49
N TYR A 234 2.02 8.73 -3.81
CA TYR A 234 2.04 8.80 -2.35
C TYR A 234 0.78 8.21 -1.76
N ILE A 235 0.99 7.34 -0.78
CA ILE A 235 -0.08 6.69 -0.01
C ILE A 235 0.12 6.96 1.48
N SER A 236 -0.98 7.02 2.20
CA SER A 236 -0.99 7.01 3.65
C SER A 236 -1.96 5.95 4.15
N GLY A 237 -1.60 5.24 5.19
CA GLY A 237 -2.42 4.12 5.62
C GLY A 237 -2.17 3.71 7.06
N HIS A 238 -3.00 2.78 7.52
CA HIS A 238 -2.91 2.20 8.84
C HIS A 238 -2.96 0.68 8.80
N LEU A 239 -2.22 0.07 9.70
CA LEU A 239 -2.05 -1.36 9.82
C LEU A 239 -2.89 -1.88 10.99
N HIS A 240 -3.67 -2.92 10.77
CA HIS A 240 -4.34 -3.62 11.85
C HIS A 240 -3.37 -4.53 12.58
N THR A 241 -3.10 -4.23 13.86
CA THR A 241 -2.10 -4.98 14.63
C THR A 241 -2.68 -6.11 15.46
N ASP A 242 -3.82 -5.90 16.11
CA ASP A 242 -4.53 -6.93 16.88
C ASP A 242 -6.04 -6.59 16.95
N GLU A 243 -6.91 -7.61 16.87
CA GLU A 243 -8.35 -7.49 17.17
C GLU A 243 -8.54 -7.47 18.71
N LYS A 244 -8.16 -6.37 19.35
CA LYS A 244 -8.45 -6.20 20.76
C LYS A 244 -9.66 -5.30 20.91
N TYR A 245 -10.76 -5.88 21.37
CA TYR A 245 -11.93 -5.07 21.73
C TYR A 245 -11.59 -4.23 22.94
N THR A 246 -11.67 -2.91 22.80
CA THR A 246 -11.48 -1.96 23.88
C THR A 246 -12.70 -1.05 23.99
N ARG A 247 -12.92 -0.48 25.17
CA ARG A 247 -14.00 0.49 25.35
C ARG A 247 -13.52 1.85 24.88
N THR A 248 -14.29 2.47 24.01
CA THR A 248 -13.99 3.81 23.49
C THR A 248 -15.16 4.77 23.74
N LEU A 249 -14.84 6.03 23.93
CA LEU A 249 -15.81 7.12 23.99
C LEU A 249 -15.41 8.22 23.00
N PRO A 250 -16.39 8.99 22.48
CA PRO A 250 -16.08 10.20 21.71
C PRO A 250 -15.18 11.14 22.50
N ASN A 251 -14.30 11.86 21.83
CA ASN A 251 -13.39 12.81 22.49
C ASN A 251 -14.16 13.86 23.31
N ASP A 252 -15.35 14.26 22.85
CA ASP A 252 -16.21 15.25 23.52
C ASP A 252 -16.89 14.72 24.78
N ALA A 253 -16.84 13.42 25.02
CA ALA A 253 -17.32 12.76 26.24
C ALA A 253 -16.27 12.76 27.37
N ILE A 254 -15.02 13.12 27.06
CA ILE A 254 -13.89 13.03 27.99
C ILE A 254 -13.37 14.43 28.30
N VAL A 255 -13.30 14.76 29.56
CA VAL A 255 -12.71 16.02 30.05
C VAL A 255 -11.42 15.75 30.78
N THR A 256 -10.47 16.69 30.68
CA THR A 256 -9.18 16.57 31.35
C THR A 256 -9.01 17.71 32.35
N GLU A 257 -8.62 17.35 33.55
CA GLU A 257 -8.30 18.30 34.61
C GLU A 257 -6.91 18.01 35.16
N GLY A 258 -5.97 18.91 34.93
CA GLY A 258 -4.58 18.70 35.27
C GLY A 258 -4.00 17.53 34.47
N THR A 259 -3.63 16.44 35.17
CA THR A 259 -3.08 15.21 34.58
C THR A 259 -4.07 14.06 34.52
N LYS A 260 -5.32 14.29 34.94
CA LYS A 260 -6.36 13.27 35.05
C LYS A 260 -7.44 13.47 33.98
N SER A 261 -8.02 12.37 33.54
CA SER A 261 -9.14 12.37 32.59
C SER A 261 -10.39 11.83 33.27
N PHE A 262 -11.54 12.41 32.94
CA PHE A 262 -12.82 12.10 33.54
C PHE A 262 -13.91 11.96 32.51
N ILE A 263 -14.93 11.18 32.87
CA ILE A 263 -16.19 11.05 32.15
C ILE A 263 -17.35 11.36 33.10
N PHE A 264 -18.48 11.72 32.57
CA PHE A 264 -19.71 11.94 33.36
C PHE A 264 -20.69 10.80 33.14
N ILE A 265 -21.26 10.30 34.22
CA ILE A 265 -22.35 9.31 34.21
C ILE A 265 -23.59 9.89 34.86
N LEU A 266 -24.78 9.45 34.41
CA LEU A 266 -26.04 9.80 35.03
C LEU A 266 -26.14 9.12 36.43
N ASP A 267 -26.37 9.90 37.46
CA ASP A 267 -26.52 9.44 38.86
C ASP A 267 -27.99 9.29 39.24
N ASN A 268 -28.54 8.10 39.01
CA ASN A 268 -29.94 7.82 39.35
C ASN A 268 -30.19 7.71 40.85
N GLU A 269 -29.17 7.57 41.69
CA GLU A 269 -29.33 7.48 43.16
C GLU A 269 -29.52 8.88 43.78
N ALA A 270 -28.86 9.90 43.26
CA ALA A 270 -28.98 11.27 43.70
C ALA A 270 -30.39 11.87 43.37
N ILE A 271 -31.04 11.42 42.32
CA ILE A 271 -32.39 11.82 41.94
C ILE A 271 -33.44 11.27 42.94
N GLY A 272 -33.16 10.15 43.61
CA GLY A 272 -34.07 9.50 44.58
C GLY A 272 -34.05 10.12 45.97
N GLU A 273 -33.02 10.87 46.36
CA GLU A 273 -32.91 11.49 47.68
C GLU A 273 -33.56 12.89 47.75
N HIS A 274 -33.57 13.66 46.68
CA HIS A 274 -34.26 15.00 46.65
C HIS A 274 -35.77 14.91 46.48
N GLY A 275 -36.34 13.77 46.11
CA GLY A 275 -37.79 13.56 46.03
C GLY A 275 -38.47 13.11 47.33
N ARG A 276 -37.75 12.96 48.46
CA ARG A 276 -38.28 12.42 49.70
C ARG A 276 -38.43 13.45 50.85
N ASP A 277 -37.91 14.65 50.76
CA ASP A 277 -37.89 15.61 51.86
C ASP A 277 -39.08 16.61 51.92
N GLU A 278 -40.04 16.60 50.98
CA GLU A 278 -41.19 17.51 51.00
C GLU A 278 -42.54 16.88 51.33
N SER A 279 -42.65 15.63 51.81
CA SER A 279 -43.95 15.00 52.08
C SER A 279 -44.26 14.64 53.55
N GLU A 280 -43.51 15.18 54.53
CA GLU A 280 -43.86 15.00 55.95
C GLU A 280 -43.90 16.30 56.73
N GLN A 281 -44.95 17.17 56.53
CA GLN A 281 -45.49 18.06 57.55
C GLN A 281 -46.79 18.73 57.04
N ALA A 282 -47.94 18.14 57.32
CA ALA A 282 -49.18 18.86 57.75
C ALA A 282 -50.30 17.82 57.91
N GLY A 283 -50.47 17.39 59.14
CA GLY A 283 -51.67 16.74 59.57
C GLY A 283 -52.40 17.70 60.57
N HIS A 284 -53.74 17.59 60.60
CA HIS A 284 -54.75 18.23 61.50
C HIS A 284 -55.20 19.59 61.06
N ASP A 285 -56.49 19.94 60.98
CA ASP A 285 -57.73 19.47 61.60
C ASP A 285 -58.96 19.89 60.78
N GLU A 286 -59.92 19.06 60.86
CA GLU A 286 -61.40 19.06 60.80
C GLU A 286 -62.23 20.33 60.55
N ASP A 287 -63.34 20.06 59.82
CA ASP A 287 -64.74 20.54 59.93
C ASP A 287 -65.10 21.92 59.33
N ASP A 288 -66.00 22.02 58.48
CA ASP A 288 -67.47 21.95 58.49
C ASP A 288 -68.08 22.67 57.24
N LYS A 289 -69.01 22.01 56.65
CA LYS A 289 -70.25 22.39 55.97
C LYS A 289 -70.46 23.67 55.19
N SER A 290 -71.02 23.42 54.05
CA SER A 290 -72.29 23.95 53.50
C SER A 290 -72.28 24.96 52.36
N GLN A 291 -72.78 24.47 51.31
CA GLN A 291 -73.91 24.88 50.47
C GLN A 291 -73.91 26.22 49.70
N LEU A 292 -74.08 25.99 48.35
CA LEU A 292 -75.01 26.72 47.45
C LEU A 292 -74.65 28.21 47.12
N ASP A 293 -74.51 28.65 45.94
CA ASP A 293 -75.49 28.81 44.88
C ASP A 293 -74.87 29.49 43.63
N GLU A 294 -75.54 29.28 42.57
CA GLU A 294 -75.38 29.73 41.20
C GLU A 294 -75.21 31.28 41.07
N GLU A 295 -74.54 31.68 40.06
CA GLU A 295 -74.95 32.40 38.86
C GLU A 295 -73.86 33.28 38.24
N ASN A 296 -73.52 32.96 37.06
CA ASN A 296 -73.50 33.76 35.83
C ASN A 296 -73.08 35.20 35.92
N HIS A 297 -71.95 35.57 35.31
CA HIS A 297 -71.92 36.59 34.27
C HIS A 297 -70.59 36.70 33.50
N LYS A 298 -70.81 36.85 32.23
CA LYS A 298 -69.88 37.11 31.15
C LYS A 298 -68.91 38.26 31.39
N GLY A 299 -67.73 38.10 30.86
CA GLY A 299 -67.17 39.19 30.08
C GLY A 299 -65.70 39.59 30.34
N HIS A 300 -64.94 39.47 29.32
CA HIS A 300 -63.77 40.21 28.89
C HIS A 300 -62.38 39.79 29.33
N ALA A 301 -61.72 39.42 28.28
CA ALA A 301 -60.30 39.35 27.97
C ALA A 301 -59.35 40.26 28.74
N HIS A 302 -58.24 39.69 29.10
CA HIS A 302 -56.85 40.07 28.80
C HIS A 302 -55.88 39.45 29.82
N GLY A 303 -54.82 38.94 29.36
CA GLY A 303 -53.59 38.84 30.16
C GLY A 303 -53.09 37.42 30.29
N ASP A 304 -52.15 37.12 29.39
CA ASP A 304 -51.19 36.05 29.42
C ASP A 304 -50.62 35.84 30.84
N ASN A 305 -50.71 34.67 31.33
CA ASN A 305 -49.72 34.02 32.18
C ASN A 305 -49.83 32.53 31.93
N ASP A 306 -49.02 32.08 30.94
CA ASP A 306 -48.59 30.72 30.84
C ASP A 306 -47.55 30.46 31.96
N ASP A 307 -48.00 30.22 33.13
CA ASP A 307 -47.23 29.48 34.14
C ASP A 307 -47.42 27.99 33.81
N ASN A 308 -46.65 27.58 32.80
CA ASN A 308 -46.39 26.16 32.58
C ASN A 308 -45.28 25.82 33.57
N ASP A 309 -45.62 25.42 34.77
CA ASP A 309 -44.76 24.69 35.70
C ASP A 309 -44.35 23.39 35.02
N GLY A 310 -43.40 23.48 34.09
CA GLY A 310 -42.67 22.33 33.59
C GLY A 310 -41.89 21.76 34.77
N GLU A 311 -42.21 20.55 35.16
CA GLU A 311 -41.36 19.75 36.05
C GLU A 311 -39.92 19.84 35.49
N GLU A 312 -39.08 20.63 36.14
CA GLU A 312 -37.66 20.67 35.87
C GLU A 312 -37.13 19.27 36.14
N ASN A 313 -36.89 18.53 35.08
CA ASN A 313 -36.31 17.19 35.14
C ASN A 313 -34.85 17.35 35.55
N ILE A 314 -34.58 17.47 36.84
CA ILE A 314 -33.25 17.63 37.40
C ILE A 314 -32.49 16.33 37.16
N MET A 315 -31.46 16.38 36.34
CA MET A 315 -30.55 15.25 36.09
C MET A 315 -29.26 15.44 36.88
N ALA A 316 -28.95 14.51 37.75
CA ALA A 316 -27.70 14.52 38.50
C ALA A 316 -26.62 13.74 37.71
N PHE A 317 -25.44 14.31 37.62
CA PHE A 317 -24.27 13.70 36.97
C PHE A 317 -23.14 13.54 37.97
N ARG A 318 -22.47 12.38 37.87
CA ARG A 318 -21.29 12.09 38.68
C ARG A 318 -20.06 11.95 37.80
N MET A 319 -18.98 12.63 38.18
CA MET A 319 -17.69 12.60 37.51
C MET A 319 -16.88 11.37 37.94
N ILE A 320 -16.36 10.63 36.96
CA ILE A 320 -15.57 9.40 37.18
C ILE A 320 -14.21 9.51 36.52
N GLU A 321 -13.18 9.28 37.30
CA GLU A 321 -11.80 9.24 36.78
C GLU A 321 -11.59 8.00 35.91
N VAL A 322 -10.98 8.21 34.74
CA VAL A 322 -10.64 7.17 33.77
C VAL A 322 -9.21 7.33 33.30
N ILE A 323 -8.61 6.21 32.94
CA ILE A 323 -7.29 6.21 32.26
C ILE A 323 -7.57 6.22 30.77
N THR A 324 -7.06 7.21 30.07
CA THR A 324 -7.18 7.31 28.61
C THR A 324 -6.04 6.56 27.95
N GLY A 325 -6.37 5.77 26.91
CA GLY A 325 -5.43 5.07 26.06
C GLY A 325 -5.27 5.76 24.70
N LEU A 326 -5.34 4.96 23.64
CA LEU A 326 -5.22 5.42 22.27
C LEU A 326 -6.41 6.29 21.86
N LYS A 327 -6.13 7.27 20.98
CA LYS A 327 -7.15 8.12 20.36
C LYS A 327 -7.20 7.76 18.87
N ASP A 328 -8.38 7.50 18.35
CA ASP A 328 -8.59 7.17 16.94
C ASP A 328 -9.93 7.68 16.44
N ASP A 329 -9.96 8.22 15.23
CA ASP A 329 -11.14 8.71 14.49
C ASP A 329 -12.21 9.41 15.34
N GLY A 330 -11.76 10.37 16.19
CA GLY A 330 -12.67 11.11 17.09
C GLY A 330 -13.04 10.38 18.38
N TYR A 331 -12.55 9.16 18.59
CA TYR A 331 -12.76 8.34 19.79
C TYR A 331 -11.47 8.19 20.59
N THR A 332 -11.61 8.02 21.90
CA THR A 332 -10.50 7.74 22.82
C THR A 332 -10.77 6.45 23.58
N GLU A 333 -9.78 5.57 23.63
CA GLU A 333 -9.81 4.38 24.48
C GLU A 333 -9.86 4.77 25.95
N ILE A 334 -10.72 4.10 26.72
CA ILE A 334 -10.86 4.34 28.15
C ILE A 334 -10.68 3.05 28.94
N HIS A 335 -9.98 3.14 30.04
CA HIS A 335 -9.90 2.11 31.07
C HIS A 335 -10.52 2.63 32.33
N LEU A 336 -11.59 1.96 32.79
CA LEU A 336 -12.24 2.29 34.04
C LEU A 336 -11.34 1.85 35.20
N ILE A 337 -11.11 2.75 36.17
CA ILE A 337 -10.38 2.43 37.40
C ILE A 337 -11.23 1.52 38.30
N ASN A 338 -12.54 1.79 38.36
CA ASN A 338 -13.52 0.98 39.08
C ASN A 338 -14.58 0.44 38.12
N SER A 339 -15.12 -0.73 38.40
CA SER A 339 -16.21 -1.30 37.61
C SER A 339 -17.50 -0.48 37.78
N LEU A 340 -18.12 -0.12 36.68
CA LEU A 340 -19.43 0.51 36.69
C LEU A 340 -20.55 -0.55 36.60
N PRO A 341 -21.74 -0.27 37.19
CA PRO A 341 -22.92 -1.12 37.04
C PRO A 341 -23.27 -1.37 35.58
N GLU A 342 -23.88 -2.53 35.29
CA GLU A 342 -24.47 -2.77 33.97
C GLU A 342 -25.58 -1.75 33.72
N ASN A 343 -25.64 -1.21 32.50
CA ASN A 343 -26.57 -0.15 32.06
C ASN A 343 -26.29 1.26 32.58
N THR A 344 -25.10 1.57 33.09
CA THR A 344 -24.70 2.95 33.41
C THR A 344 -24.77 3.82 32.13
N GLN A 345 -25.52 4.90 32.21
CA GLN A 345 -25.59 5.89 31.11
C GLN A 345 -24.42 6.86 31.22
N VAL A 346 -23.70 7.02 30.10
CA VAL A 346 -22.53 7.89 30.01
C VAL A 346 -22.85 9.08 29.10
N VAL A 347 -22.40 10.26 29.48
CA VAL A 347 -22.51 11.47 28.65
C VAL A 347 -21.57 11.32 27.45
N MET A 348 -22.15 11.31 26.24
CA MET A 348 -21.40 11.07 24.99
C MET A 348 -20.90 12.35 24.33
N ASN A 349 -21.42 13.51 24.72
CA ASN A 349 -21.09 14.78 24.08
C ASN A 349 -21.18 15.92 25.10
N ALA A 350 -20.43 17.00 24.86
CA ALA A 350 -20.50 18.23 25.64
C ALA A 350 -20.13 18.12 27.16
N ALA A 351 -19.37 17.11 27.54
CA ALA A 351 -18.92 16.87 28.92
C ALA A 351 -18.14 18.06 29.52
N TYR A 352 -17.56 18.92 28.68
CA TYR A 352 -16.88 20.13 29.12
C TYR A 352 -17.83 21.13 29.85
N TYR A 353 -19.08 21.24 29.39
CA TYR A 353 -20.05 22.14 30.04
C TYR A 353 -20.40 21.66 31.43
N LEU A 354 -20.53 20.36 31.65
CA LEU A 354 -20.78 19.82 33.00
C LEU A 354 -19.59 20.07 33.93
N LEU A 355 -18.36 19.96 33.44
CA LEU A 355 -17.18 20.31 34.24
C LEU A 355 -17.13 21.79 34.57
N ALA A 356 -17.52 22.66 33.63
CA ALA A 356 -17.54 24.10 33.85
C ALA A 356 -18.59 24.51 34.89
N ASP A 357 -19.75 23.86 34.88
CA ASP A 357 -20.85 24.11 35.80
C ASP A 357 -20.50 23.66 37.23
N MET A 358 -19.96 22.47 37.39
CA MET A 358 -19.45 21.99 38.69
C MET A 358 -18.43 22.93 39.32
N LYS A 359 -17.49 23.46 38.49
CA LYS A 359 -16.48 24.41 39.01
C LYS A 359 -17.06 25.77 39.40
N LYS A 360 -18.16 26.17 38.81
CA LYS A 360 -18.86 27.40 39.17
C LYS A 360 -19.53 27.27 40.54
N GLU A 361 -20.15 26.13 40.81
CA GLU A 361 -20.75 25.83 42.11
C GLU A 361 -19.70 25.75 43.23
N GLU A 362 -18.55 25.12 43.01
CA GLU A 362 -17.45 25.08 44.00
C GLU A 362 -16.94 26.48 44.37
N THR A 363 -16.88 27.40 43.41
CA THR A 363 -16.42 28.80 43.68
C THR A 363 -17.46 29.67 44.36
N GLU A 364 -18.76 29.37 44.26
CA GLU A 364 -19.84 30.10 44.96
C GLU A 364 -20.01 29.66 46.43
N HIS A 365 -19.52 28.47 46.78
CA HIS A 365 -19.53 27.96 48.18
C HIS A 365 -18.30 28.36 49.02
N GLU A 366 -17.28 28.98 48.45
CA GLU A 366 -16.08 29.48 49.16
C GLU A 366 -16.18 30.99 49.53
N HIS A 367 -17.34 31.66 49.40
CA HIS A 367 -17.53 33.06 49.80
C HIS A 367 -18.52 33.22 50.96
#